data_3f35f066f076b6f980c23ddb3ff61b54
#
_entry.id   3f35f066f076b6f980c23ddb3ff61b54
#
_cell.length_a   1.000
_cell.length_b   1.000
_cell.length_c   1.000
_cell.angle_alpha   90.00
_cell.angle_beta   90.00
_cell.angle_gamma   90.00
#
_symmetry.space_group_name_H-M   'P 1'
#
loop_
_entity.id
_entity.type
_entity.pdbx_description
1 polymer ?
#
loop_
_entity_poly.entity_id
_entity_poly.type
_entity_poly.pdbx_seq_one_letter_code
_entity_poly.pdbx_strand_id
1 'polypeptide(L)'
;MRLFYSFLWWVSLPLVLLRLWWRGRKEPGYRQHIAERLGFYDAPAPARTGRLIWLHAVSVGETRAAEPLVRELLEVFPDCSLLLTHMTPTGRAAGHELYAKYGERLRQVYLPYDTGWMVRRFLRHFAPRLCILMETEVWPNLIAQCNLHQVPVALVNARLSERSLARAGRFGGLLQEAAKGIAFIAAQTEADAERLRKAGAASVEVTGNIKFDVCPTPAMLDAGAAMHTRFGSRRVLLCASTREGEETLILDALAESPLGEALLVLVPRHPQRFDDVAREIEARGLAYRRRSSLGYEVPPDVQVVLGDSMGEMFAYYVAADLAFIGGSLLPL
;
A
#
# COMPACT_ATOMS: atom_id res chain seq x y z
N MET A 1 -5.60 -17.28 -27.51
CA MET A 1 -6.08 -16.14 -26.71
C MET A 1 -4.96 -15.12 -26.47
N ARG A 2 -3.76 -15.53 -26.05
CA ARG A 2 -2.63 -14.61 -25.76
C ARG A 2 -2.17 -13.77 -26.97
N LEU A 3 -2.17 -14.32 -28.20
CA LEU A 3 -1.85 -13.55 -29.41
C LEU A 3 -2.87 -12.43 -29.66
N PHE A 4 -4.14 -12.71 -29.47
CA PHE A 4 -5.21 -11.72 -29.59
C PHE A 4 -5.10 -10.63 -28.53
N TYR A 5 -4.80 -10.99 -27.29
CA TYR A 5 -4.49 -10.06 -26.21
C TYR A 5 -3.30 -9.14 -26.56
N SER A 6 -2.22 -9.72 -27.07
CA SER A 6 -1.05 -8.96 -27.53
C SER A 6 -1.37 -8.01 -28.68
N PHE A 7 -2.19 -8.45 -29.63
CA PHE A 7 -2.67 -7.62 -30.73
C PHE A 7 -3.47 -6.42 -30.21
N LEU A 8 -4.40 -6.65 -29.27
CA LEU A 8 -5.16 -5.57 -28.62
C LEU A 8 -4.26 -4.55 -27.92
N TRP A 9 -3.20 -5.00 -27.26
CA TRP A 9 -2.20 -4.12 -26.67
C TRP A 9 -1.54 -3.22 -27.73
N TRP A 10 -1.10 -3.80 -28.85
CA TRP A 10 -0.47 -3.02 -29.91
C TRP A 10 -1.41 -1.98 -30.52
N VAL A 11 -2.66 -2.33 -30.77
CA VAL A 11 -3.68 -1.41 -31.29
C VAL A 11 -4.01 -0.31 -30.27
N SER A 12 -4.07 -0.63 -28.99
CA SER A 12 -4.40 0.33 -27.94
C SER A 12 -3.23 1.23 -27.50
N LEU A 13 -1.99 0.84 -27.83
CA LEU A 13 -0.78 1.56 -27.38
C LEU A 13 -0.78 3.06 -27.71
N PRO A 14 -1.14 3.51 -28.93
CA PRO A 14 -1.22 4.95 -29.23
C PRO A 14 -2.21 5.69 -28.35
N LEU A 15 -3.36 5.09 -28.04
CA LEU A 15 -4.37 5.66 -27.15
C LEU A 15 -3.88 5.73 -25.70
N VAL A 16 -3.15 4.72 -25.26
CA VAL A 16 -2.53 4.69 -23.93
C VAL A 16 -1.48 5.81 -23.80
N LEU A 17 -0.64 6.00 -24.82
CA LEU A 17 0.35 7.08 -24.83
C LEU A 17 -0.30 8.47 -24.86
N LEU A 18 -1.36 8.64 -25.65
CA LEU A 18 -2.14 9.87 -25.68
C LEU A 18 -2.79 10.16 -24.31
N ARG A 19 -3.32 9.15 -23.65
CA ARG A 19 -3.87 9.24 -22.29
C ARG A 19 -2.79 9.64 -21.28
N LEU A 20 -1.59 9.08 -21.35
CA LEU A 20 -0.46 9.48 -20.49
C LEU A 20 -0.09 10.94 -20.72
N TRP A 21 -0.01 11.37 -21.98
CA TRP A 21 0.29 12.75 -22.32
C TRP A 21 -0.77 13.70 -21.78
N TRP A 22 -2.04 13.33 -21.86
CA TRP A 22 -3.16 14.13 -21.33
C TRP A 22 -3.16 14.19 -19.80
N ARG A 23 -2.98 13.04 -19.12
CA ARG A 23 -2.84 12.98 -17.65
C ARG A 23 -1.64 13.78 -17.17
N GLY A 24 -0.57 13.79 -17.91
CA GLY A 24 0.62 14.57 -17.62
C GLY A 24 0.44 16.08 -17.67
N ARG A 25 -0.75 16.59 -18.07
CA ARG A 25 -1.12 18.02 -17.89
C ARG A 25 -1.41 18.34 -16.43
N LYS A 26 -2.02 17.41 -15.69
CA LYS A 26 -2.35 17.56 -14.27
C LYS A 26 -1.22 17.06 -13.37
N GLU A 27 -0.55 16.01 -13.78
CA GLU A 27 0.52 15.33 -13.03
C GLU A 27 1.71 15.07 -13.96
N PRO A 28 2.71 15.98 -14.00
CA PRO A 28 3.82 15.94 -14.97
C PRO A 28 4.62 14.63 -14.98
N GLY A 29 4.66 13.91 -13.87
CA GLY A 29 5.34 12.60 -13.73
C GLY A 29 4.88 11.54 -14.74
N TYR A 30 3.64 11.64 -15.28
CA TYR A 30 3.17 10.74 -16.33
C TYR A 30 3.88 10.91 -17.67
N ARG A 31 4.53 12.06 -17.93
CA ARG A 31 5.31 12.31 -19.14
C ARG A 31 6.77 11.93 -19.00
N GLN A 32 7.21 11.61 -17.78
CA GLN A 32 8.58 11.21 -17.51
C GLN A 32 8.77 9.72 -17.75
N HIS A 33 9.98 9.33 -18.14
CA HIS A 33 10.39 7.92 -18.32
C HIS A 33 9.47 7.08 -19.23
N ILE A 34 8.93 7.67 -20.30
CA ILE A 34 8.06 6.96 -21.26
C ILE A 34 8.82 5.80 -21.91
N ALA A 35 10.13 5.96 -22.14
CA ALA A 35 10.99 4.92 -22.69
C ALA A 35 10.97 3.63 -21.85
N GLU A 36 11.03 3.75 -20.51
CA GLU A 36 10.94 2.59 -19.60
C GLU A 36 9.62 1.81 -19.83
N ARG A 37 8.48 2.54 -19.97
CA ARG A 37 7.16 1.93 -20.23
C ARG A 37 7.07 1.21 -21.57
N LEU A 38 7.98 1.51 -22.47
CA LEU A 38 8.13 0.85 -23.78
C LEU A 38 9.25 -0.21 -23.79
N GLY A 39 9.83 -0.50 -22.62
CA GLY A 39 10.88 -1.50 -22.47
C GLY A 39 12.28 -1.02 -22.86
N PHE A 40 12.54 0.30 -22.87
CA PHE A 40 13.85 0.88 -23.10
C PHE A 40 14.39 1.47 -21.79
N TYR A 41 15.52 0.98 -21.34
CA TYR A 41 16.15 1.34 -20.08
C TYR A 41 17.56 1.84 -20.32
N ASP A 42 17.84 3.07 -19.88
CA ASP A 42 19.19 3.68 -19.98
C ASP A 42 20.06 3.28 -18.78
N ALA A 43 19.43 2.85 -17.67
CA ALA A 43 20.15 2.40 -16.50
C ALA A 43 21.01 1.16 -16.85
N PRO A 44 22.31 1.13 -16.50
CA PRO A 44 23.12 -0.06 -16.71
C PRO A 44 22.44 -1.25 -16.03
N ALA A 45 22.54 -2.42 -16.68
CA ALA A 45 22.10 -3.66 -16.05
C ALA A 45 22.80 -3.78 -14.68
N PRO A 46 22.09 -4.25 -13.62
CA PRO A 46 22.73 -4.46 -12.33
C PRO A 46 23.99 -5.30 -12.52
N ALA A 47 25.04 -4.98 -11.75
CA ALA A 47 26.25 -5.80 -11.78
C ALA A 47 25.87 -7.27 -11.52
N ARG A 48 26.34 -8.18 -12.36
CA ARG A 48 25.99 -9.62 -12.30
C ARG A 48 26.49 -10.33 -11.04
N THR A 49 27.03 -9.61 -10.08
CA THR A 49 27.65 -10.12 -8.84
C THR A 49 26.64 -10.54 -7.75
N GLY A 50 25.34 -10.31 -7.95
CA GLY A 50 24.30 -10.64 -6.95
C GLY A 50 23.02 -11.19 -7.59
N ARG A 51 22.12 -11.67 -6.75
CA ARG A 51 20.76 -12.11 -7.14
C ARG A 51 19.87 -10.89 -7.25
N LEU A 52 19.34 -10.63 -8.45
CA LEU A 52 18.33 -9.59 -8.64
C LEU A 52 16.93 -10.19 -8.42
N ILE A 53 16.23 -9.68 -7.43
CA ILE A 53 14.81 -9.99 -7.20
C ILE A 53 13.99 -8.81 -7.74
N TRP A 54 13.03 -9.12 -8.58
CA TRP A 54 12.12 -8.12 -9.13
C TRP A 54 10.80 -8.13 -8.37
N LEU A 55 10.44 -6.99 -7.79
CA LEU A 55 9.16 -6.75 -7.10
C LEU A 55 8.35 -5.75 -7.90
N HIS A 56 7.08 -6.08 -8.18
CA HIS A 56 6.14 -5.19 -8.85
C HIS A 56 5.07 -4.70 -7.89
N ALA A 57 5.05 -3.39 -7.65
CA ALA A 57 4.04 -2.68 -6.85
C ALA A 57 3.50 -1.49 -7.64
N VAL A 58 2.26 -1.57 -8.10
CA VAL A 58 1.65 -0.61 -9.04
C VAL A 58 1.48 0.78 -8.44
N SER A 59 0.99 0.84 -7.21
CA SER A 59 0.46 2.03 -6.56
C SER A 59 1.21 2.38 -5.27
N VAL A 60 0.95 3.57 -4.71
CA VAL A 60 1.44 4.00 -3.39
C VAL A 60 1.07 2.99 -2.30
N GLY A 61 -0.18 2.48 -2.34
CA GLY A 61 -0.67 1.52 -1.35
C GLY A 61 0.12 0.22 -1.35
N GLU A 62 0.35 -0.35 -2.54
CA GLU A 62 1.15 -1.57 -2.71
C GLU A 62 2.63 -1.33 -2.38
N THR A 63 3.18 -0.18 -2.78
CA THR A 63 4.56 0.19 -2.45
C THR A 63 4.79 0.23 -0.95
N ARG A 64 3.87 0.84 -0.19
CA ARG A 64 3.94 0.85 1.27
C ARG A 64 3.69 -0.52 1.89
N ALA A 65 2.72 -1.27 1.37
CA ALA A 65 2.43 -2.62 1.84
C ALA A 65 3.59 -3.60 1.61
N ALA A 66 4.43 -3.34 0.61
CA ALA A 66 5.61 -4.16 0.31
C ALA A 66 6.80 -3.91 1.27
N GLU A 67 6.77 -2.87 2.12
CA GLU A 67 7.90 -2.51 2.98
C GLU A 67 8.39 -3.68 3.86
N PRO A 68 7.54 -4.40 4.60
CA PRO A 68 7.99 -5.54 5.38
C PRO A 68 8.72 -6.60 4.54
N LEU A 69 8.18 -6.93 3.35
CA LEU A 69 8.78 -7.88 2.43
C LEU A 69 10.14 -7.41 1.89
N VAL A 70 10.23 -6.12 1.51
CA VAL A 70 11.49 -5.53 1.03
C VAL A 70 12.56 -5.58 2.11
N ARG A 71 12.22 -5.24 3.34
CA ARG A 71 13.12 -5.29 4.49
C ARG A 71 13.63 -6.71 4.70
N GLU A 72 12.74 -7.68 4.85
CA GLU A 72 13.10 -9.07 5.07
C GLU A 72 13.97 -9.65 3.94
N LEU A 73 13.63 -9.38 2.67
CA LEU A 73 14.42 -9.86 1.54
C LEU A 73 15.86 -9.31 1.56
N LEU A 74 16.03 -8.03 1.92
CA LEU A 74 17.35 -7.41 1.98
C LEU A 74 18.15 -7.80 3.22
N GLU A 75 17.49 -8.17 4.32
CA GLU A 75 18.11 -8.65 5.55
C GLU A 75 18.51 -10.12 5.42
N VAL A 76 17.61 -10.98 4.97
CA VAL A 76 17.84 -12.44 4.84
C VAL A 76 18.81 -12.77 3.69
N PHE A 77 18.81 -11.95 2.63
CA PHE A 77 19.68 -12.12 1.47
C PHE A 77 20.61 -10.91 1.26
N PRO A 78 21.71 -10.79 2.02
CA PRO A 78 22.63 -9.64 1.93
C PRO A 78 23.18 -9.40 0.52
N ASP A 79 23.38 -10.47 -0.25
CA ASP A 79 23.93 -10.42 -1.61
C ASP A 79 22.88 -10.11 -2.69
N CYS A 80 21.60 -9.90 -2.31
CA CYS A 80 20.58 -9.58 -3.26
C CYS A 80 20.42 -8.07 -3.47
N SER A 81 19.98 -7.72 -4.66
CA SER A 81 19.46 -6.39 -5.00
C SER A 81 18.00 -6.53 -5.41
N LEU A 82 17.24 -5.46 -5.21
CA LEU A 82 15.84 -5.38 -5.59
C LEU A 82 15.66 -4.45 -6.79
N LEU A 83 14.86 -4.90 -7.73
CA LEU A 83 14.31 -4.06 -8.80
C LEU A 83 12.81 -3.86 -8.50
N LEU A 84 12.45 -2.65 -8.09
CA LEU A 84 11.07 -2.30 -7.81
C LEU A 84 10.47 -1.63 -9.05
N THR A 85 9.34 -2.15 -9.52
CA THR A 85 8.64 -1.58 -10.68
C THR A 85 7.29 -1.00 -10.32
N HIS A 86 6.94 0.12 -10.94
CA HIS A 86 5.71 0.87 -10.71
C HIS A 86 4.94 1.10 -12.01
N MET A 87 3.64 1.47 -11.89
CA MET A 87 2.83 1.97 -13.00
C MET A 87 2.43 3.43 -12.82
N THR A 88 2.53 3.99 -11.60
CA THR A 88 2.12 5.37 -11.29
C THR A 88 3.30 6.22 -10.83
N PRO A 89 3.34 7.53 -11.17
CA PRO A 89 4.37 8.46 -10.69
C PRO A 89 4.38 8.59 -9.16
N THR A 90 3.20 8.61 -8.56
CA THR A 90 3.03 8.69 -7.10
C THR A 90 3.55 7.45 -6.39
N GLY A 91 3.34 6.25 -6.96
CA GLY A 91 3.93 5.00 -6.44
C GLY A 91 5.46 5.04 -6.49
N ARG A 92 6.04 5.50 -7.62
CA ARG A 92 7.50 5.66 -7.77
C ARG A 92 8.08 6.68 -6.77
N ALA A 93 7.42 7.83 -6.60
CA ALA A 93 7.84 8.84 -5.63
C ALA A 93 7.80 8.31 -4.19
N ALA A 94 6.71 7.64 -3.81
CA ALA A 94 6.60 7.00 -2.49
C ALA A 94 7.70 5.94 -2.28
N GLY A 95 8.04 5.18 -3.31
CA GLY A 95 9.14 4.23 -3.25
C GLY A 95 10.51 4.90 -3.08
N HIS A 96 10.75 6.04 -3.76
CA HIS A 96 11.98 6.81 -3.58
C HIS A 96 12.15 7.30 -2.14
N GLU A 97 11.08 7.79 -1.54
CA GLU A 97 11.08 8.25 -0.14
C GLU A 97 11.28 7.07 0.83
N LEU A 98 10.45 6.03 0.71
CA LEU A 98 10.41 4.92 1.66
C LEU A 98 11.68 4.06 1.64
N TYR A 99 12.26 3.87 0.46
CA TYR A 99 13.37 2.94 0.24
C TYR A 99 14.73 3.62 0.03
N ALA A 100 14.83 4.94 0.20
CA ALA A 100 16.08 5.70 0.07
C ALA A 100 17.23 5.13 0.91
N LYS A 101 16.92 4.59 2.08
CA LYS A 101 17.88 3.96 3.02
C LYS A 101 18.65 2.77 2.44
N TYR A 102 18.13 2.12 1.39
CA TYR A 102 18.77 0.95 0.78
C TYR A 102 19.77 1.29 -0.35
N GLY A 103 19.85 2.57 -0.75
CA GLY A 103 20.80 3.05 -1.74
C GLY A 103 20.79 2.25 -3.05
N GLU A 104 21.96 1.83 -3.52
CA GLU A 104 22.12 1.09 -4.78
C GLU A 104 21.55 -0.33 -4.76
N ARG A 105 21.26 -0.89 -3.57
CA ARG A 105 20.63 -2.22 -3.45
C ARG A 105 19.17 -2.25 -3.90
N LEU A 106 18.51 -1.10 -4.04
CA LEU A 106 17.14 -1.01 -4.52
C LEU A 106 17.05 0.01 -5.65
N ARG A 107 16.75 -0.50 -6.85
CA ARG A 107 16.56 0.30 -8.06
C ARG A 107 15.08 0.37 -8.41
N GLN A 108 14.64 1.51 -8.96
CA GLN A 108 13.25 1.71 -9.35
C GLN A 108 13.13 2.10 -10.81
N VAL A 109 12.18 1.45 -11.52
CA VAL A 109 11.84 1.77 -12.91
C VAL A 109 10.33 1.59 -13.14
N TYR A 110 9.81 2.07 -14.26
CA TYR A 110 8.45 1.70 -14.68
C TYR A 110 8.42 0.33 -15.32
N LEU A 111 7.37 -0.44 -15.01
CA LEU A 111 7.07 -1.68 -15.73
C LEU A 111 6.73 -1.36 -17.19
N PRO A 112 7.23 -2.11 -18.17
CA PRO A 112 6.79 -1.96 -19.55
C PRO A 112 5.34 -2.45 -19.70
N TYR A 113 4.63 -1.93 -20.70
CA TYR A 113 3.30 -2.43 -21.04
C TYR A 113 3.35 -3.90 -21.40
N ASP A 114 2.28 -4.63 -21.07
CA ASP A 114 2.21 -6.10 -21.16
C ASP A 114 2.15 -6.62 -22.60
N THR A 115 3.15 -6.29 -23.39
CA THR A 115 3.41 -6.91 -24.68
C THR A 115 4.57 -7.87 -24.59
N GLY A 116 4.49 -9.02 -25.26
CA GLY A 116 5.54 -10.02 -25.17
C GLY A 116 6.93 -9.52 -25.58
N TRP A 117 7.00 -8.52 -26.50
CA TRP A 117 8.27 -7.93 -26.93
C TRP A 117 8.87 -7.00 -25.88
N MET A 118 8.06 -6.10 -25.27
CA MET A 118 8.56 -5.16 -24.26
C MET A 118 8.99 -5.87 -23.00
N VAL A 119 8.18 -6.85 -22.53
CA VAL A 119 8.54 -7.65 -21.37
C VAL A 119 9.79 -8.49 -21.61
N ARG A 120 9.96 -9.07 -22.79
CA ARG A 120 11.20 -9.80 -23.14
C ARG A 120 12.43 -8.89 -23.11
N ARG A 121 12.32 -7.64 -23.58
CA ARG A 121 13.40 -6.64 -23.47
C ARG A 121 13.76 -6.34 -22.03
N PHE A 122 12.75 -6.12 -21.19
CA PHE A 122 12.91 -5.93 -19.76
C PHE A 122 13.67 -7.10 -19.11
N LEU A 123 13.21 -8.33 -19.35
CA LEU A 123 13.82 -9.53 -18.77
C LEU A 123 15.26 -9.73 -19.25
N ARG A 124 15.55 -9.43 -20.51
CA ARG A 124 16.93 -9.52 -21.03
C ARG A 124 17.86 -8.44 -20.47
N HIS A 125 17.33 -7.25 -20.19
CA HIS A 125 18.09 -6.14 -19.66
C HIS A 125 18.43 -6.35 -18.18
N PHE A 126 17.45 -6.72 -17.36
CA PHE A 126 17.62 -6.84 -15.92
C PHE A 126 17.99 -8.26 -15.46
N ALA A 127 17.60 -9.30 -16.19
CA ALA A 127 17.85 -10.70 -15.88
C ALA A 127 17.51 -11.10 -14.42
N PRO A 128 16.28 -10.80 -13.92
CA PRO A 128 15.92 -11.11 -12.55
C PRO A 128 15.89 -12.64 -12.32
N ARG A 129 16.17 -13.05 -11.10
CA ARG A 129 16.10 -14.46 -10.67
C ARG A 129 14.73 -14.88 -10.13
N LEU A 130 13.93 -13.90 -9.72
CA LEU A 130 12.58 -14.09 -9.18
C LEU A 130 11.75 -12.85 -9.54
N CYS A 131 10.49 -13.07 -9.92
CA CYS A 131 9.49 -12.02 -10.09
C CYS A 131 8.45 -12.15 -8.97
N ILE A 132 8.25 -11.09 -8.21
CA ILE A 132 7.22 -10.99 -7.17
C ILE A 132 6.19 -9.96 -7.60
N LEU A 133 4.94 -10.37 -7.76
CA LEU A 133 3.80 -9.51 -8.08
C LEU A 133 2.96 -9.29 -6.82
N MET A 134 2.43 -8.06 -6.64
CA MET A 134 1.61 -7.72 -5.49
C MET A 134 0.11 -7.82 -5.78
N GLU A 135 -0.66 -8.25 -4.81
CA GLU A 135 -2.14 -8.20 -4.74
C GLU A 135 -2.87 -8.90 -5.92
N THR A 136 -3.27 -8.12 -6.94
CA THR A 136 -4.13 -8.59 -8.05
C THR A 136 -3.45 -8.53 -9.41
N GLU A 137 -2.15 -8.32 -9.43
CA GLU A 137 -1.38 -8.03 -10.64
C GLU A 137 -1.08 -9.29 -11.46
N VAL A 138 -2.07 -9.75 -12.24
CA VAL A 138 -1.92 -10.89 -13.14
C VAL A 138 -1.81 -10.39 -14.58
N TRP A 139 -0.59 -10.42 -15.13
CA TRP A 139 -0.24 -9.92 -16.45
C TRP A 139 0.11 -11.09 -17.39
N PRO A 140 -0.77 -11.48 -18.34
CA PRO A 140 -0.61 -12.73 -19.10
C PRO A 140 0.68 -12.83 -19.91
N ASN A 141 1.10 -11.76 -20.59
CA ASN A 141 2.35 -11.79 -21.35
C ASN A 141 3.59 -11.75 -20.44
N LEU A 142 3.54 -10.99 -19.33
CA LEU A 142 4.61 -10.93 -18.34
C LEU A 142 4.87 -12.33 -17.78
N ILE A 143 3.84 -12.99 -17.26
CA ILE A 143 3.95 -14.34 -16.69
C ILE A 143 4.49 -15.32 -17.73
N ALA A 144 3.94 -15.30 -18.96
CA ALA A 144 4.41 -16.17 -20.01
C ALA A 144 5.88 -15.90 -20.41
N GLN A 145 6.30 -14.64 -20.46
CA GLN A 145 7.70 -14.32 -20.75
C GLN A 145 8.63 -14.70 -19.60
N CYS A 146 8.21 -14.52 -18.33
CA CYS A 146 8.97 -15.00 -17.18
C CYS A 146 9.19 -16.51 -17.27
N ASN A 147 8.16 -17.29 -17.54
CA ASN A 147 8.27 -18.76 -17.69
C ASN A 147 9.20 -19.15 -18.84
N LEU A 148 9.12 -18.48 -20.00
CA LEU A 148 10.03 -18.71 -21.14
C LEU A 148 11.48 -18.40 -20.82
N HIS A 149 11.74 -17.47 -19.89
CA HIS A 149 13.09 -17.08 -19.45
C HIS A 149 13.49 -17.77 -18.15
N GLN A 150 12.72 -18.76 -17.69
CA GLN A 150 12.97 -19.50 -16.45
C GLN A 150 13.07 -18.61 -15.21
N VAL A 151 12.31 -17.51 -15.19
CA VAL A 151 12.12 -16.63 -14.04
C VAL A 151 10.85 -17.06 -13.30
N PRO A 152 10.93 -17.69 -12.13
CA PRO A 152 9.74 -18.05 -11.37
C PRO A 152 8.97 -16.80 -10.97
N VAL A 153 7.63 -16.91 -10.97
CA VAL A 153 6.73 -15.83 -10.59
C VAL A 153 6.04 -16.21 -9.29
N ALA A 154 6.12 -15.33 -8.28
CA ALA A 154 5.34 -15.42 -7.07
C ALA A 154 4.30 -14.29 -7.05
N LEU A 155 3.08 -14.58 -6.61
CA LEU A 155 2.05 -13.56 -6.35
C LEU A 155 1.85 -13.49 -4.84
N VAL A 156 2.15 -12.34 -4.24
CA VAL A 156 2.10 -12.17 -2.79
C VAL A 156 1.02 -11.18 -2.37
N ASN A 157 0.53 -11.33 -1.14
CA ASN A 157 -0.62 -10.58 -0.64
C ASN A 157 -1.83 -10.71 -1.58
N ALA A 158 -1.99 -11.90 -2.18
CA ALA A 158 -2.95 -12.14 -3.24
C ALA A 158 -4.39 -12.10 -2.74
N ARG A 159 -5.23 -11.41 -3.49
CA ARG A 159 -6.68 -11.39 -3.27
C ARG A 159 -7.42 -11.51 -4.60
N LEU A 160 -8.57 -12.17 -4.58
CA LEU A 160 -9.41 -12.34 -5.75
C LEU A 160 -10.87 -12.28 -5.36
N SER A 161 -11.58 -11.21 -5.74
CA SER A 161 -13.01 -11.10 -5.49
C SER A 161 -13.82 -12.05 -6.41
N GLU A 162 -15.01 -12.44 -5.96
CA GLU A 162 -15.94 -13.26 -6.77
C GLU A 162 -16.27 -12.59 -8.12
N ARG A 163 -16.44 -11.26 -8.12
CA ARG A 163 -16.68 -10.48 -9.34
C ARG A 163 -15.49 -10.58 -10.31
N SER A 164 -14.26 -10.58 -9.80
CA SER A 164 -13.05 -10.71 -10.60
C SER A 164 -12.89 -12.14 -11.13
N LEU A 165 -13.20 -13.16 -10.33
CA LEU A 165 -13.22 -14.55 -10.75
C LEU A 165 -14.26 -14.77 -11.87
N ALA A 166 -15.46 -14.25 -11.72
CA ALA A 166 -16.51 -14.33 -12.74
C ALA A 166 -16.13 -13.63 -14.06
N ARG A 167 -15.41 -12.49 -13.97
CA ARG A 167 -14.86 -11.83 -15.18
C ARG A 167 -13.77 -12.68 -15.83
N ALA A 168 -12.88 -13.27 -15.02
CA ALA A 168 -11.82 -14.14 -15.53
C ALA A 168 -12.38 -15.28 -16.38
N GLY A 169 -13.51 -15.86 -15.98
CA GLY A 169 -14.22 -16.87 -16.76
C GLY A 169 -14.69 -16.40 -18.13
N ARG A 170 -15.03 -15.12 -18.31
CA ARG A 170 -15.47 -14.55 -19.60
C ARG A 170 -14.33 -14.34 -20.60
N PHE A 171 -13.11 -14.14 -20.12
CA PHE A 171 -11.93 -13.98 -21.00
C PHE A 171 -11.29 -15.31 -21.43
N GLY A 172 -12.03 -16.42 -21.29
CA GLY A 172 -11.57 -17.75 -21.68
C GLY A 172 -10.30 -18.16 -20.91
N GLY A 173 -9.56 -19.14 -21.46
CA GLY A 173 -8.39 -19.71 -20.79
C GLY A 173 -7.18 -18.78 -20.58
N LEU A 174 -7.23 -17.48 -20.98
CA LEU A 174 -6.08 -16.57 -20.88
C LEU A 174 -5.63 -16.32 -19.43
N LEU A 175 -6.59 -15.95 -18.57
CA LEU A 175 -6.28 -15.72 -17.14
C LEU A 175 -6.01 -17.02 -16.40
N GLN A 176 -6.65 -18.11 -16.82
CA GLN A 176 -6.36 -19.44 -16.29
C GLN A 176 -4.95 -19.92 -16.70
N GLU A 177 -4.53 -19.67 -17.94
CA GLU A 177 -3.17 -19.94 -18.41
C GLU A 177 -2.14 -19.12 -17.60
N ALA A 178 -2.43 -17.84 -17.35
CA ALA A 178 -1.59 -16.98 -16.54
C ALA A 178 -1.50 -17.48 -15.08
N ALA A 179 -2.64 -17.83 -14.45
CA ALA A 179 -2.66 -18.36 -13.09
C ALA A 179 -1.85 -19.66 -12.95
N LYS A 180 -1.96 -20.58 -13.93
CA LYS A 180 -1.13 -21.80 -13.99
C LYS A 180 0.37 -21.52 -14.13
N GLY A 181 0.72 -20.37 -14.71
CA GLY A 181 2.10 -19.95 -14.90
C GLY A 181 2.74 -19.32 -13.66
N ILE A 182 1.99 -19.10 -12.59
CA ILE A 182 2.53 -18.59 -11.32
C ILE A 182 3.03 -19.76 -10.48
N ALA A 183 4.29 -19.68 -10.06
CA ALA A 183 4.95 -20.77 -9.33
C ALA A 183 4.46 -20.89 -7.87
N PHE A 184 4.12 -19.76 -7.23
CA PHE A 184 3.67 -19.72 -5.85
C PHE A 184 2.72 -18.52 -5.62
N ILE A 185 1.66 -18.74 -4.85
CA ILE A 185 0.72 -17.69 -4.46
C ILE A 185 0.55 -17.68 -2.94
N ALA A 186 0.83 -16.53 -2.33
CA ALA A 186 0.56 -16.22 -0.94
C ALA A 186 -0.76 -15.41 -0.85
N ALA A 187 -1.86 -16.07 -0.48
CA ALA A 187 -3.19 -15.49 -0.41
C ALA A 187 -3.46 -14.83 0.94
N GLN A 188 -4.28 -13.76 0.94
CA GLN A 188 -4.65 -13.05 2.17
C GLN A 188 -5.61 -13.86 3.06
N THR A 189 -6.55 -14.58 2.46
CA THR A 189 -7.59 -15.34 3.18
C THR A 189 -7.83 -16.70 2.52
N GLU A 190 -8.45 -17.63 3.25
CA GLU A 190 -8.86 -18.90 2.67
C GLU A 190 -9.86 -18.75 1.53
N ALA A 191 -10.78 -17.79 1.65
CA ALA A 191 -11.72 -17.47 0.59
C ALA A 191 -11.02 -16.97 -0.69
N ASP A 192 -9.93 -16.19 -0.56
CA ASP A 192 -9.10 -15.81 -1.71
C ASP A 192 -8.35 -17.01 -2.28
N ALA A 193 -7.78 -17.86 -1.42
CA ALA A 193 -7.08 -19.06 -1.85
C ALA A 193 -7.97 -20.02 -2.63
N GLU A 194 -9.20 -20.26 -2.16
CA GLU A 194 -10.18 -21.07 -2.90
C GLU A 194 -10.49 -20.49 -4.29
N ARG A 195 -10.71 -19.17 -4.38
CA ARG A 195 -10.98 -18.50 -5.66
C ARG A 195 -9.78 -18.58 -6.61
N LEU A 196 -8.57 -18.44 -6.08
CA LEU A 196 -7.34 -18.54 -6.87
C LEU A 196 -7.12 -19.98 -7.39
N ARG A 197 -7.38 -21.01 -6.55
CA ARG A 197 -7.37 -22.43 -6.99
C ARG A 197 -8.42 -22.65 -8.08
N LYS A 198 -9.64 -22.13 -7.94
CA LYS A 198 -10.69 -22.19 -8.98
C LYS A 198 -10.27 -21.46 -10.29
N ALA A 199 -9.47 -20.40 -10.17
CA ALA A 199 -8.89 -19.71 -11.32
C ALA A 199 -7.74 -20.49 -12.00
N GLY A 200 -7.31 -21.61 -11.46
CA GLY A 200 -6.31 -22.52 -12.04
C GLY A 200 -4.92 -22.45 -11.41
N ALA A 201 -4.73 -21.73 -10.30
CA ALA A 201 -3.47 -21.71 -9.59
C ALA A 201 -3.16 -23.08 -8.94
N ALA A 202 -1.92 -23.54 -9.11
CA ALA A 202 -1.50 -24.86 -8.64
C ALA A 202 -0.96 -24.85 -7.18
N SER A 203 -0.23 -23.81 -6.80
CA SER A 203 0.39 -23.67 -5.48
C SER A 203 -0.13 -22.40 -4.81
N VAL A 204 -1.00 -22.58 -3.80
CA VAL A 204 -1.62 -21.47 -3.06
C VAL A 204 -1.58 -21.77 -1.58
N GLU A 205 -0.95 -20.88 -0.83
CA GLU A 205 -0.90 -20.91 0.64
C GLU A 205 -1.57 -19.65 1.21
N VAL A 206 -2.17 -19.75 2.39
CA VAL A 206 -2.74 -18.61 3.10
C VAL A 206 -1.71 -18.07 4.07
N THR A 207 -1.25 -16.85 3.83
CA THR A 207 -0.21 -16.20 4.63
C THR A 207 -0.71 -15.00 5.43
N GLY A 208 -1.99 -14.63 5.25
CA GLY A 208 -2.53 -13.40 5.84
C GLY A 208 -2.26 -12.16 4.98
N ASN A 209 -2.61 -11.00 5.55
CA ASN A 209 -2.42 -9.73 4.84
C ASN A 209 -1.16 -9.04 5.36
N ILE A 210 -0.20 -8.84 4.47
CA ILE A 210 1.09 -8.21 4.75
C ILE A 210 0.98 -6.80 5.39
N LYS A 211 -0.17 -6.15 5.25
CA LYS A 211 -0.43 -4.85 5.93
C LYS A 211 -0.42 -4.97 7.45
N PHE A 212 -0.62 -6.16 8.00
CA PHE A 212 -0.53 -6.41 9.44
C PHE A 212 0.90 -6.63 9.93
N ASP A 213 1.87 -6.79 9.01
CA ASP A 213 3.29 -6.94 9.33
C ASP A 213 4.02 -5.60 9.43
N VAL A 214 3.28 -4.49 9.31
CA VAL A 214 3.82 -3.14 9.49
C VAL A 214 4.09 -2.93 10.98
N CYS A 215 5.37 -2.89 11.35
CA CYS A 215 5.80 -2.58 12.70
C CYS A 215 6.10 -1.09 12.85
N PRO A 216 5.72 -0.45 13.96
CA PRO A 216 6.13 0.92 14.24
C PRO A 216 7.65 0.98 14.38
N THR A 217 8.24 2.07 13.88
CA THR A 217 9.66 2.32 14.07
C THR A 217 9.95 2.71 15.54
N PRO A 218 11.19 2.53 16.04
CA PRO A 218 11.55 2.99 17.37
C PRO A 218 11.19 4.46 17.62
N ALA A 219 11.42 5.33 16.62
CA ALA A 219 11.05 6.74 16.72
C ALA A 219 9.53 6.98 16.88
N MET A 220 8.69 6.13 16.28
CA MET A 220 7.23 6.21 16.48
C MET A 220 6.82 5.73 17.87
N LEU A 221 7.50 4.71 18.42
CA LEU A 221 7.29 4.23 19.77
C LEU A 221 7.72 5.29 20.80
N ASP A 222 8.87 5.91 20.60
CA ASP A 222 9.37 7.00 21.45
C ASP A 222 8.43 8.22 21.43
N ALA A 223 7.94 8.59 20.23
CA ALA A 223 6.95 9.65 20.09
C ALA A 223 5.64 9.34 20.82
N GLY A 224 5.20 8.08 20.79
CA GLY A 224 4.03 7.63 21.52
C GLY A 224 4.22 7.66 23.03
N ALA A 225 5.36 7.21 23.54
CA ALA A 225 5.71 7.27 24.95
C ALA A 225 5.78 8.73 25.44
N ALA A 226 6.38 9.62 24.66
CA ALA A 226 6.41 11.05 24.95
C ALA A 226 5.00 11.67 24.93
N MET A 227 4.11 11.21 24.02
CA MET A 227 2.72 11.65 23.98
C MET A 227 1.94 11.17 25.21
N HIS A 228 2.11 9.91 25.60
CA HIS A 228 1.52 9.35 26.83
C HIS A 228 1.94 10.13 28.07
N THR A 229 3.22 10.46 28.19
CA THR A 229 3.74 11.29 29.29
C THR A 229 3.03 12.64 29.38
N ARG A 230 2.69 13.27 28.25
CA ARG A 230 1.94 14.55 28.21
C ARG A 230 0.49 14.41 28.66
N PHE A 231 -0.10 13.22 28.52
CA PHE A 231 -1.47 12.93 28.97
C PHE A 231 -1.54 12.67 30.49
N GLY A 232 -0.38 12.51 31.14
CA GLY A 232 -0.26 12.25 32.57
C GLY A 232 -0.69 10.83 32.95
N SER A 233 -1.27 10.70 34.16
CA SER A 233 -1.77 9.41 34.65
C SER A 233 -3.20 9.08 34.22
N ARG A 234 -3.77 9.87 33.31
CA ARG A 234 -5.16 9.72 32.86
C ARG A 234 -5.29 8.51 31.93
N ARG A 235 -6.38 7.78 32.06
CA ARG A 235 -6.77 6.77 31.07
C ARG A 235 -7.11 7.44 29.75
N VAL A 236 -6.66 6.87 28.63
CA VAL A 236 -6.79 7.45 27.30
C VAL A 236 -7.67 6.57 26.41
N LEU A 237 -8.83 7.11 26.03
CA LEU A 237 -9.65 6.54 24.96
C LEU A 237 -9.30 7.22 23.63
N LEU A 238 -8.74 6.46 22.72
CA LEU A 238 -8.45 6.91 21.36
C LEU A 238 -9.62 6.57 20.43
N CYS A 239 -10.17 7.57 19.74
CA CYS A 239 -11.08 7.38 18.61
C CYS A 239 -10.30 7.69 17.32
N ALA A 240 -9.76 6.65 16.70
CA ALA A 240 -8.80 6.71 15.59
C ALA A 240 -9.49 6.71 14.23
N SER A 241 -9.05 7.60 13.34
CA SER A 241 -9.50 7.65 11.94
C SER A 241 -11.01 7.77 11.76
N THR A 242 -11.66 8.59 12.59
CA THR A 242 -13.11 8.81 12.56
C THR A 242 -13.56 9.42 11.23
N ARG A 243 -14.78 9.10 10.83
CA ARG A 243 -15.42 9.58 9.61
C ARG A 243 -16.51 10.57 9.92
N GLU A 244 -16.93 11.30 8.92
CA GLU A 244 -18.00 12.29 9.01
C GLU A 244 -19.27 11.68 9.62
N GLY A 245 -19.78 12.32 10.68
CA GLY A 245 -20.92 11.88 11.49
C GLY A 245 -20.57 10.95 12.65
N GLU A 246 -19.44 10.25 12.64
CA GLU A 246 -19.03 9.43 13.79
C GLU A 246 -18.57 10.31 14.95
N GLU A 247 -17.90 11.43 14.66
CA GLU A 247 -17.46 12.39 15.69
C GLU A 247 -18.64 12.91 16.49
N THR A 248 -19.74 13.24 15.82
CA THR A 248 -21.00 13.67 16.47
C THR A 248 -21.50 12.61 17.45
N LEU A 249 -21.60 11.34 17.01
CA LEU A 249 -22.06 10.23 17.85
C LEU A 249 -21.16 9.98 19.06
N ILE A 250 -19.83 10.07 18.85
CA ILE A 250 -18.85 9.88 19.92
C ILE A 250 -18.96 11.01 20.94
N LEU A 251 -19.09 12.26 20.50
CA LEU A 251 -19.20 13.41 21.40
C LEU A 251 -20.55 13.45 22.13
N ASP A 252 -21.62 13.00 21.50
CA ASP A 252 -22.93 12.88 22.13
C ASP A 252 -22.91 11.77 23.19
N ALA A 253 -22.33 10.62 22.91
CA ALA A 253 -22.11 9.54 23.87
C ALA A 253 -21.25 9.99 25.05
N LEU A 254 -20.26 10.84 24.83
CA LEU A 254 -19.45 11.44 25.89
C LEU A 254 -20.27 12.36 26.79
N ALA A 255 -21.20 13.11 26.21
CA ALA A 255 -22.11 13.98 26.99
C ALA A 255 -23.08 13.18 27.85
N GLU A 256 -23.61 12.05 27.35
CA GLU A 256 -24.51 11.16 28.09
C GLU A 256 -23.79 10.30 29.13
N SER A 257 -22.56 9.89 28.86
CA SER A 257 -21.74 9.04 29.71
C SER A 257 -20.34 9.62 29.83
N PRO A 258 -20.12 10.60 30.72
CA PRO A 258 -18.79 11.20 30.86
C PRO A 258 -17.74 10.18 31.26
N LEU A 259 -16.56 10.30 30.67
CA LEU A 259 -15.40 9.41 30.90
C LEU A 259 -14.73 9.61 32.28
N GLY A 260 -15.31 10.47 33.13
CA GLY A 260 -14.72 10.85 34.41
C GLY A 260 -13.36 11.57 34.20
N GLU A 261 -12.31 11.04 34.79
CA GLU A 261 -10.95 11.60 34.65
C GLU A 261 -10.24 11.16 33.34
N ALA A 262 -10.83 10.24 32.54
CA ALA A 262 -10.19 9.78 31.32
C ALA A 262 -10.18 10.88 30.24
N LEU A 263 -9.21 10.78 29.36
CA LEU A 263 -9.00 11.70 28.24
C LEU A 263 -9.51 11.06 26.94
N LEU A 264 -10.37 11.77 26.22
CA LEU A 264 -10.70 11.40 24.83
C LEU A 264 -9.65 11.97 23.87
N VAL A 265 -9.03 11.12 23.06
CA VAL A 265 -8.20 11.53 21.92
C VAL A 265 -8.98 11.24 20.65
N LEU A 266 -9.40 12.28 19.94
CA LEU A 266 -10.25 12.18 18.75
C LEU A 266 -9.42 12.54 17.50
N VAL A 267 -9.24 11.58 16.60
CA VAL A 267 -8.37 11.72 15.41
C VAL A 267 -9.18 11.51 14.13
N PRO A 268 -9.64 12.59 13.48
CA PRO A 268 -10.35 12.50 12.21
C PRO A 268 -9.48 11.93 11.08
N ARG A 269 -10.09 11.14 10.20
CA ARG A 269 -9.39 10.48 9.09
C ARG A 269 -8.81 11.46 8.06
N HIS A 270 -9.48 12.59 7.86
CA HIS A 270 -9.16 13.55 6.80
C HIS A 270 -8.80 14.92 7.38
N PRO A 271 -7.65 15.52 6.98
CA PRO A 271 -7.23 16.83 7.49
C PRO A 271 -8.24 17.95 7.29
N GLN A 272 -9.04 17.88 6.22
CA GLN A 272 -10.08 18.87 5.92
C GLN A 272 -11.16 18.95 7.00
N ARG A 273 -11.29 17.91 7.84
CA ARG A 273 -12.27 17.83 8.91
C ARG A 273 -11.80 18.38 10.25
N PHE A 274 -10.50 18.66 10.39
CA PHE A 274 -9.97 19.08 11.72
C PHE A 274 -10.66 20.31 12.29
N ASP A 275 -10.93 21.32 11.47
CA ASP A 275 -11.60 22.54 11.92
C ASP A 275 -13.10 22.32 12.14
N ASP A 276 -13.75 21.45 11.37
CA ASP A 276 -15.16 21.12 11.56
C ASP A 276 -15.36 20.39 12.89
N VAL A 277 -14.52 19.39 13.17
CA VAL A 277 -14.56 18.64 14.42
C VAL A 277 -14.21 19.52 15.63
N ALA A 278 -13.27 20.45 15.48
CA ALA A 278 -13.00 21.43 16.53
C ALA A 278 -14.25 22.24 16.89
N ARG A 279 -14.98 22.74 15.89
CA ARG A 279 -16.24 23.45 16.10
C ARG A 279 -17.32 22.59 16.74
N GLU A 280 -17.39 21.30 16.41
CA GLU A 280 -18.32 20.36 17.05
C GLU A 280 -18.03 20.16 18.55
N ILE A 281 -16.75 20.09 18.93
CA ILE A 281 -16.30 20.00 20.32
C ILE A 281 -16.66 21.29 21.08
N GLU A 282 -16.34 22.46 20.48
CA GLU A 282 -16.65 23.79 21.05
C GLU A 282 -18.14 24.00 21.26
N ALA A 283 -18.97 23.60 20.31
CA ALA A 283 -20.43 23.73 20.37
C ALA A 283 -21.05 22.95 21.53
N ARG A 284 -20.35 21.92 22.03
CA ARG A 284 -20.78 21.12 23.19
C ARG A 284 -20.19 21.62 24.51
N GLY A 285 -19.42 22.70 24.48
CA GLY A 285 -18.77 23.28 25.67
C GLY A 285 -17.69 22.41 26.28
N LEU A 286 -17.14 21.44 25.53
CA LEU A 286 -16.07 20.57 26.00
C LEU A 286 -14.71 21.29 25.95
N ALA A 287 -13.97 21.23 27.04
CA ALA A 287 -12.61 21.76 27.08
C ALA A 287 -11.68 20.87 26.23
N TYR A 288 -11.04 21.44 25.22
CA TYR A 288 -10.15 20.70 24.33
C TYR A 288 -8.83 21.40 24.05
N ARG A 289 -7.89 20.62 23.51
CA ARG A 289 -6.64 21.10 22.92
C ARG A 289 -6.38 20.38 21.57
N ARG A 290 -5.78 21.07 20.64
CA ARG A 290 -5.27 20.46 19.41
C ARG A 290 -3.91 19.84 19.65
N ARG A 291 -3.65 18.69 19.04
CA ARG A 291 -2.34 18.01 19.11
C ARG A 291 -1.20 18.92 18.66
N SER A 292 -1.41 19.68 17.60
CA SER A 292 -0.44 20.63 17.03
C SER A 292 -0.04 21.76 18.01
N SER A 293 -0.89 22.06 18.98
CA SER A 293 -0.66 23.12 19.98
C SER A 293 -0.44 22.60 21.40
N LEU A 294 -0.23 21.28 21.58
CA LEU A 294 0.02 20.72 22.89
C LEU A 294 1.37 21.16 23.44
N GLY A 295 1.35 21.69 24.68
CA GLY A 295 2.53 21.95 25.47
C GLY A 295 3.16 20.68 26.06
N TYR A 296 3.86 20.83 27.18
CA TYR A 296 4.51 19.71 27.89
C TYR A 296 3.50 18.76 28.54
N GLU A 297 2.36 19.28 29.00
CA GLU A 297 1.30 18.51 29.66
C GLU A 297 -0.08 18.96 29.17
N VAL A 298 -1.04 18.04 29.20
CA VAL A 298 -2.44 18.32 28.95
C VAL A 298 -3.10 18.76 30.26
N PRO A 299 -3.66 19.98 30.34
CA PRO A 299 -4.30 20.47 31.55
C PRO A 299 -5.40 19.51 32.05
N PRO A 300 -5.60 19.40 33.39
CA PRO A 300 -6.59 18.46 33.95
C PRO A 300 -8.03 18.73 33.53
N ASP A 301 -8.36 19.98 33.23
CA ASP A 301 -9.68 20.42 32.77
C ASP A 301 -9.97 20.04 31.31
N VAL A 302 -8.95 19.69 30.53
CA VAL A 302 -9.11 19.28 29.13
C VAL A 302 -9.70 17.88 29.06
N GLN A 303 -10.84 17.76 28.39
CA GLN A 303 -11.57 16.50 28.21
C GLN A 303 -11.25 15.83 26.89
N VAL A 304 -10.91 16.61 25.86
CA VAL A 304 -10.65 16.12 24.50
C VAL A 304 -9.32 16.66 23.96
N VAL A 305 -8.51 15.76 23.40
CA VAL A 305 -7.40 16.13 22.54
C VAL A 305 -7.80 15.83 21.09
N LEU A 306 -7.87 16.87 20.28
CA LEU A 306 -8.11 16.73 18.84
C LEU A 306 -6.79 16.45 18.14
N GLY A 307 -6.69 15.26 17.55
CA GLY A 307 -5.53 14.85 16.75
C GLY A 307 -5.58 15.47 15.35
N ASP A 308 -4.97 16.63 15.20
CA ASP A 308 -4.90 17.42 13.97
C ASP A 308 -3.55 17.30 13.27
N SER A 309 -2.91 16.14 13.37
CA SER A 309 -1.63 15.82 12.74
C SER A 309 -1.73 14.60 11.83
N MET A 310 -0.84 14.52 10.85
CA MET A 310 -0.75 13.40 9.93
C MET A 310 0.51 12.56 10.18
N GLY A 311 0.40 11.24 9.97
CA GLY A 311 1.56 10.33 10.10
C GLY A 311 1.88 9.89 11.53
N GLU A 312 1.16 10.36 12.54
CA GLU A 312 1.40 10.03 13.96
C GLU A 312 0.49 8.92 14.53
N MET A 313 -0.24 8.18 13.69
CA MET A 313 -1.25 7.23 14.17
C MET A 313 -0.65 6.16 15.12
N PHE A 314 0.55 5.66 14.86
CA PHE A 314 1.23 4.74 15.77
C PHE A 314 1.52 5.37 17.13
N ALA A 315 1.91 6.66 17.17
CA ALA A 315 2.13 7.36 18.42
C ALA A 315 0.84 7.50 19.23
N TYR A 316 -0.29 7.76 18.58
CA TYR A 316 -1.60 7.77 19.25
C TYR A 316 -1.97 6.39 19.83
N TYR A 317 -1.74 5.29 19.07
CA TYR A 317 -1.99 3.94 19.57
C TYR A 317 -1.12 3.58 20.77
N VAL A 318 0.15 3.95 20.75
CA VAL A 318 1.08 3.72 21.88
C VAL A 318 0.66 4.53 23.10
N ALA A 319 0.11 5.72 22.92
CA ALA A 319 -0.33 6.58 24.00
C ALA A 319 -1.72 6.23 24.58
N ALA A 320 -2.44 5.30 23.98
CA ALA A 320 -3.82 4.97 24.34
C ALA A 320 -3.93 3.69 25.18
N ASP A 321 -4.85 3.68 26.13
CA ASP A 321 -5.24 2.47 26.90
C ASP A 321 -6.30 1.67 26.16
N LEU A 322 -7.22 2.35 25.44
CA LEU A 322 -8.27 1.76 24.65
C LEU A 322 -8.42 2.51 23.34
N ALA A 323 -8.63 1.79 22.24
CA ALA A 323 -8.83 2.40 20.92
C ALA A 323 -10.14 1.93 20.27
N PHE A 324 -10.90 2.91 19.80
CA PHE A 324 -12.00 2.73 18.86
C PHE A 324 -11.50 3.10 17.45
N ILE A 325 -11.82 2.29 16.45
CA ILE A 325 -11.41 2.53 15.06
C ILE A 325 -12.61 2.98 14.25
N GLY A 326 -12.54 4.20 13.72
CA GLY A 326 -13.59 4.79 12.91
C GLY A 326 -13.89 4.04 11.61
N GLY A 327 -15.08 4.31 11.05
CA GLY A 327 -15.64 3.60 9.92
C GLY A 327 -16.47 2.39 10.30
N SER A 328 -16.90 2.30 11.56
CA SER A 328 -17.67 1.18 12.12
C SER A 328 -19.00 1.58 12.78
N LEU A 329 -19.28 2.86 13.03
CA LEU A 329 -20.55 3.30 13.62
C LEU A 329 -21.62 3.59 12.57
N LEU A 330 -21.25 4.00 11.37
CA LEU A 330 -22.16 4.36 10.32
C LEU A 330 -22.01 3.42 9.11
N PRO A 331 -23.11 3.08 8.42
CA PRO A 331 -23.03 2.29 7.19
C PRO A 331 -22.22 3.06 6.12
N LEU A 332 -21.42 2.32 5.34
CA LEU A 332 -20.58 2.82 4.24
C LEU A 332 -21.39 3.00 2.96
#